data_78075bc3e30d8ad926ab99495f1caca8
#
_entry.id   78075bc3e30d8ad926ab99495f1caca8
#
_cell.length_a   1.000
_cell.length_b   1.000
_cell.length_c   1.000
_cell.angle_alpha   90.00
_cell.angle_beta   90.00
_cell.angle_gamma   90.00
#
_symmetry.space_group_name_H-M   'P 1'
#
loop_
_entity.id
_entity.type
_entity.pdbx_description
1 polymer ?
#
loop_
_entity_poly.entity_id
_entity_poly.type
_entity_poly.pdbx_seq_one_letter_code
_entity_poly.pdbx_strand_id
1 'polypeptide(L)'
;MTIKRKCGIIKTERRKGLKNLKGVIPLAYKSIIALGRQYGSGGREIGEKLARLMNVPFYDRELIALAAQRSGIAPETYASIDETATNSLLYALSTGAFMFSSHFTSSVDLPLNDKLYILQNKIISDIAEKEGSCVIVGRCADYILRDNPNCVSVFVYAPLEQRIERIKKKDGITADAAESKIVKTDKRRANYYNFYTNREWGSITNYELAISSYPLGSEKTAEMILEYVKYREKVKSE
;
A
#
# COMPACT_ATOMS: atom_id res chain seq x y z
N MET A 1 37.72 -3.93 -4.08
CA MET A 1 36.96 -2.85 -4.73
C MET A 1 35.53 -2.97 -4.29
N THR A 2 35.18 -2.25 -3.20
CA THR A 2 33.95 -2.45 -2.41
C THR A 2 32.89 -1.48 -2.88
N ILE A 3 31.84 -2.01 -3.51
CA ILE A 3 30.70 -1.19 -3.97
C ILE A 3 29.81 -0.90 -2.75
N LYS A 4 29.97 0.28 -2.16
CA LYS A 4 29.03 0.84 -1.21
C LYS A 4 27.75 1.27 -1.95
N ARG A 5 26.71 0.45 -1.95
CA ARG A 5 25.35 0.90 -2.31
C ARG A 5 24.84 1.83 -1.22
N LYS A 6 24.84 3.11 -1.48
CA LYS A 6 24.18 4.12 -0.66
C LYS A 6 22.67 3.90 -0.77
N CYS A 7 22.06 3.35 0.27
CA CYS A 7 20.62 3.33 0.47
C CYS A 7 20.16 4.77 0.78
N GLY A 8 19.81 5.51 -0.28
CA GLY A 8 19.32 6.88 -0.16
C GLY A 8 17.84 6.86 0.20
N ILE A 9 17.51 7.33 1.39
CA ILE A 9 16.23 8.01 1.58
C ILE A 9 16.24 9.11 0.54
N ILE A 10 15.28 9.10 -0.39
CA ILE A 10 15.04 10.27 -1.22
C ILE A 10 14.46 11.35 -0.30
N LYS A 11 15.33 11.96 0.50
CA LYS A 11 15.12 13.33 0.92
C LYS A 11 15.34 14.10 -0.37
N THR A 12 14.25 14.52 -1.01
CA THR A 12 14.31 15.50 -2.08
C THR A 12 15.20 16.64 -1.57
N GLU A 13 16.36 16.79 -2.18
CA GLU A 13 17.22 17.94 -1.94
C GLU A 13 16.38 19.18 -2.18
N ARG A 14 16.14 19.90 -1.09
CA ARG A 14 15.48 21.20 -1.15
C ARG A 14 16.34 22.12 -1.99
N ARG A 15 15.80 22.53 -3.13
CA ARG A 15 16.08 23.80 -3.80
C ARG A 15 17.46 23.98 -4.45
N LYS A 16 17.57 23.57 -5.70
CA LYS A 16 18.25 24.39 -6.73
C LYS A 16 17.69 23.95 -8.09
N GLY A 17 16.81 24.77 -8.68
CA GLY A 17 16.43 24.57 -10.08
C GLY A 17 15.00 24.79 -10.52
N LEU A 18 14.14 25.48 -9.75
CA LEU A 18 12.87 26.00 -10.30
C LEU A 18 12.81 27.53 -10.13
N LYS A 19 13.61 28.25 -10.91
CA LYS A 19 13.33 29.66 -11.19
C LYS A 19 12.40 29.69 -12.42
N ASN A 20 11.23 30.34 -12.22
CA ASN A 20 10.20 30.73 -13.20
C ASN A 20 8.99 29.79 -13.36
N LEU A 21 8.16 29.71 -12.31
CA LEU A 21 6.71 29.73 -12.47
C LEU A 21 6.15 30.70 -11.42
N LYS A 22 5.91 31.94 -11.86
CA LYS A 22 5.26 32.97 -11.05
C LYS A 22 3.85 32.55 -10.71
N GLY A 23 3.54 32.39 -9.43
CA GLY A 23 2.17 32.57 -8.94
C GLY A 23 1.41 31.33 -8.44
N VAL A 24 2.02 30.17 -8.20
CA VAL A 24 1.34 29.09 -7.47
C VAL A 24 2.16 28.76 -6.23
N ILE A 25 1.69 29.24 -5.08
CA ILE A 25 2.10 28.67 -3.78
C ILE A 25 1.69 27.22 -3.87
N PRO A 26 2.62 26.21 -3.71
CA PRO A 26 2.20 24.82 -3.69
C PRO A 26 1.18 24.66 -2.57
N LEU A 27 -0.06 24.34 -2.90
CA LEU A 27 -1.04 23.96 -1.90
C LEU A 27 -0.41 22.82 -1.09
N ALA A 28 -0.18 23.05 0.20
CA ALA A 28 0.28 21.99 1.08
C ALA A 28 -0.89 21.04 1.27
N TYR A 29 -0.90 19.93 0.53
CA TYR A 29 -1.93 18.90 0.67
C TYR A 29 -1.97 18.39 2.12
N LYS A 30 -3.19 18.19 2.62
CA LYS A 30 -3.44 17.61 3.95
C LYS A 30 -3.93 16.18 3.86
N SER A 31 -3.98 15.61 2.66
CA SER A 31 -4.55 14.30 2.40
C SER A 31 -3.51 13.20 2.48
N ILE A 32 -3.87 12.10 3.12
CA ILE A 32 -3.13 10.84 3.15
C ILE A 32 -3.81 9.89 2.17
N ILE A 33 -3.08 9.47 1.13
CA ILE A 33 -3.65 8.60 0.11
C ILE A 33 -3.34 7.14 0.44
N ALA A 34 -4.36 6.37 0.81
CA ALA A 34 -4.27 4.93 1.02
C ALA A 34 -4.67 4.20 -0.28
N LEU A 35 -3.69 3.65 -1.01
CA LEU A 35 -3.87 3.13 -2.36
C LEU A 35 -3.87 1.60 -2.41
N GLY A 36 -5.06 1.00 -2.55
CA GLY A 36 -5.27 -0.40 -2.92
C GLY A 36 -5.11 -0.60 -4.43
N ARG A 37 -4.76 -1.83 -4.88
CA ARG A 37 -4.51 -2.05 -6.33
C ARG A 37 -4.51 -3.52 -6.70
N GLN A 38 -5.01 -3.84 -7.87
CA GLN A 38 -4.81 -5.13 -8.53
C GLN A 38 -3.35 -5.29 -9.01
N TYR A 39 -2.85 -6.53 -9.07
CA TYR A 39 -1.53 -6.80 -9.63
C TYR A 39 -1.53 -6.59 -11.15
N GLY A 40 -0.53 -5.90 -11.66
CA GLY A 40 -0.47 -5.53 -13.08
C GLY A 40 -1.24 -4.26 -13.45
N SER A 41 -2.05 -3.66 -12.56
CA SER A 41 -2.76 -2.40 -12.85
C SER A 41 -1.85 -1.15 -12.91
N GLY A 42 -0.58 -1.27 -12.52
CA GLY A 42 0.31 -0.11 -12.43
C GLY A 42 0.16 0.71 -11.14
N GLY A 43 -0.65 0.27 -10.19
CA GLY A 43 -0.98 1.06 -8.99
C GLY A 43 0.23 1.51 -8.16
N ARG A 44 1.33 0.72 -8.09
CA ARG A 44 2.56 1.19 -7.41
C ARG A 44 3.18 2.39 -8.12
N GLU A 45 3.33 2.31 -9.44
CA GLU A 45 3.86 3.40 -10.27
C GLU A 45 2.97 4.65 -10.23
N ILE A 46 1.64 4.45 -10.22
CA ILE A 46 0.66 5.53 -10.04
C ILE A 46 0.85 6.21 -8.69
N GLY A 47 1.00 5.43 -7.61
CA GLY A 47 1.26 5.98 -6.27
C GLY A 47 2.56 6.77 -6.18
N GLU A 48 3.65 6.30 -6.81
CA GLU A 48 4.92 7.03 -6.87
C GLU A 48 4.79 8.36 -7.64
N LYS A 49 4.05 8.35 -8.76
CA LYS A 49 3.80 9.55 -9.56
C LYS A 49 2.92 10.55 -8.79
N LEU A 50 1.88 10.06 -8.15
CA LEU A 50 0.99 10.87 -7.33
C LEU A 50 1.75 11.54 -6.18
N ALA A 51 2.60 10.80 -5.47
CA ALA A 51 3.43 11.35 -4.40
C ALA A 51 4.37 12.46 -4.90
N ARG A 52 4.95 12.29 -6.11
CA ARG A 52 5.76 13.33 -6.77
C ARG A 52 4.94 14.57 -7.14
N LEU A 53 3.74 14.38 -7.72
CA LEU A 53 2.85 15.48 -8.08
C LEU A 53 2.38 16.27 -6.85
N MET A 54 2.11 15.59 -5.75
CA MET A 54 1.73 16.20 -4.47
C MET A 54 2.93 16.75 -3.69
N ASN A 55 4.16 16.38 -4.07
CA ASN A 55 5.41 16.66 -3.32
C ASN A 55 5.36 16.15 -1.86
N VAL A 56 4.89 14.92 -1.68
CA VAL A 56 4.74 14.25 -0.38
C VAL A 56 5.53 12.93 -0.34
N PRO A 57 5.82 12.38 0.86
CA PRO A 57 6.45 11.08 1.01
C PRO A 57 5.61 9.93 0.39
N PHE A 58 6.33 8.93 -0.12
CA PHE A 58 5.76 7.69 -0.67
C PHE A 58 6.18 6.49 0.18
N TYR A 59 5.22 5.66 0.53
CA TYR A 59 5.42 4.45 1.33
C TYR A 59 4.81 3.24 0.66
N ASP A 60 5.61 2.23 0.42
CA ASP A 60 5.16 0.90 -0.02
C ASP A 60 5.62 -0.17 0.98
N ARG A 61 5.45 -1.44 0.60
CA ARG A 61 5.82 -2.57 1.42
C ARG A 61 7.27 -2.51 1.92
N GLU A 62 8.20 -2.17 1.05
CA GLU A 62 9.64 -2.17 1.35
C GLU A 62 10.00 -1.04 2.31
N LEU A 63 9.39 0.14 2.11
CA LEU A 63 9.61 1.30 2.97
C LEU A 63 8.98 1.11 4.35
N ILE A 64 7.81 0.47 4.44
CA ILE A 64 7.18 0.14 5.73
C ILE A 64 8.04 -0.87 6.49
N ALA A 65 8.59 -1.88 5.81
CA ALA A 65 9.53 -2.83 6.42
C ALA A 65 10.81 -2.14 6.92
N LEU A 66 11.36 -1.20 6.14
CA LEU A 66 12.53 -0.43 6.54
C LEU A 66 12.24 0.51 7.73
N ALA A 67 11.05 1.12 7.78
CA ALA A 67 10.62 1.93 8.92
C ALA A 67 10.52 1.08 10.20
N ALA A 68 10.01 -0.15 10.10
CA ALA A 68 9.97 -1.11 11.20
C ALA A 68 11.38 -1.44 11.73
N GLN A 69 12.32 -1.73 10.85
CA GLN A 69 13.72 -2.01 11.23
C GLN A 69 14.37 -0.82 11.96
N ARG A 70 14.13 0.41 11.49
CA ARG A 70 14.72 1.62 12.09
C ARG A 70 14.14 2.00 13.44
N SER A 71 12.89 1.61 13.69
CA SER A 71 12.24 1.84 14.99
C SER A 71 12.63 0.80 16.06
N GLY A 72 13.59 -0.08 15.78
CA GLY A 72 14.05 -1.12 16.71
C GLY A 72 13.07 -2.28 16.88
N ILE A 73 12.06 -2.36 16.03
CA ILE A 73 11.00 -3.35 16.10
C ILE A 73 11.35 -4.51 15.14
N ALA A 74 11.98 -5.55 15.69
CA ALA A 74 12.28 -6.87 15.12
C ALA A 74 12.77 -6.93 13.66
N PRO A 75 14.09 -6.87 13.41
CA PRO A 75 14.68 -6.92 12.05
C PRO A 75 14.51 -8.27 11.33
N GLU A 76 14.48 -9.37 12.08
CA GLU A 76 14.59 -10.72 11.52
C GLU A 76 13.27 -11.28 10.97
N THR A 77 12.16 -10.77 11.46
CA THR A 77 10.82 -11.27 11.17
C THR A 77 10.24 -10.74 9.86
N TYR A 78 10.72 -9.61 9.36
CA TYR A 78 10.21 -8.99 8.14
C TYR A 78 10.75 -9.57 6.83
N ALA A 79 11.94 -10.13 6.84
CA ALA A 79 12.59 -10.65 5.62
C ALA A 79 11.94 -11.94 5.09
N SER A 80 11.31 -12.73 5.95
CA SER A 80 10.69 -14.02 5.61
C SER A 80 9.19 -13.98 5.36
N ILE A 81 8.53 -12.82 5.61
CA ILE A 81 7.08 -12.74 5.53
C ILE A 81 6.64 -12.12 4.22
N ASP A 82 6.60 -12.99 3.25
CA ASP A 82 5.79 -12.80 2.06
C ASP A 82 4.29 -12.87 2.45
N GLU A 83 3.41 -12.31 1.61
CA GLU A 83 1.94 -12.36 1.73
C GLU A 83 1.37 -13.82 1.85
N THR A 84 2.21 -14.78 2.22
CA THR A 84 1.91 -16.23 2.36
C THR A 84 1.31 -16.62 3.70
N ALA A 85 1.15 -15.67 4.60
CA ALA A 85 0.82 -15.92 6.00
C ALA A 85 -0.57 -16.50 6.30
N THR A 86 -1.49 -16.41 5.37
CA THR A 86 -2.88 -16.87 5.58
C THR A 86 -3.07 -18.38 5.55
N ASN A 87 -2.14 -19.13 4.97
CA ASN A 87 -2.31 -20.59 4.84
C ASN A 87 -2.09 -21.33 6.18
N SER A 88 -1.30 -20.78 7.08
CA SER A 88 -0.98 -21.45 8.36
C SER A 88 -2.16 -21.38 9.35
N LEU A 89 -2.86 -20.23 9.40
CA LEU A 89 -4.05 -20.06 10.28
C LEU A 89 -5.27 -20.80 9.75
N LEU A 90 -5.50 -20.78 8.44
CA LEU A 90 -6.57 -21.60 7.82
C LEU A 90 -6.32 -23.10 8.06
N TYR A 91 -5.09 -23.55 8.01
CA TYR A 91 -4.72 -24.92 8.34
C TYR A 91 -4.97 -25.24 9.82
N ALA A 92 -4.59 -24.35 10.74
CA ALA A 92 -4.83 -24.52 12.17
C ALA A 92 -6.33 -24.54 12.53
N LEU A 93 -7.14 -23.71 11.87
CA LEU A 93 -8.60 -23.71 12.02
C LEU A 93 -9.26 -24.95 11.40
N SER A 94 -8.78 -25.41 10.24
CA SER A 94 -9.33 -26.60 9.56
C SER A 94 -8.96 -27.91 10.25
N THR A 95 -7.86 -27.96 10.99
CA THR A 95 -7.40 -29.17 11.72
C THR A 95 -7.94 -29.25 13.13
N GLY A 96 -8.79 -28.30 13.57
CA GLY A 96 -9.40 -28.37 14.92
C GLY A 96 -8.38 -28.20 16.08
N ALA A 97 -7.17 -27.77 15.81
CA ALA A 97 -6.10 -27.62 16.81
C ALA A 97 -6.44 -26.58 17.89
N PHE A 98 -7.49 -25.80 17.69
CA PHE A 98 -7.97 -24.80 18.67
C PHE A 98 -8.84 -25.38 19.80
N MET A 99 -9.22 -26.66 19.73
CA MET A 99 -10.20 -27.24 20.70
C MET A 99 -9.56 -27.89 21.92
N PHE A 100 -8.23 -28.03 22.03
CA PHE A 100 -7.59 -28.74 23.14
C PHE A 100 -6.42 -27.97 23.77
N SER A 101 -6.66 -26.78 24.27
CA SER A 101 -5.70 -26.17 25.19
C SER A 101 -6.38 -25.32 26.25
N SER A 102 -6.97 -25.97 27.23
CA SER A 102 -7.37 -25.38 28.50
C SER A 102 -6.20 -25.36 29.46
N HIS A 103 -5.23 -24.48 29.21
CA HIS A 103 -4.32 -23.97 30.24
C HIS A 103 -3.98 -22.51 29.92
N PHE A 104 -4.76 -21.65 30.51
CA PHE A 104 -4.51 -20.21 30.60
C PHE A 104 -3.28 -19.99 31.49
N THR A 105 -2.12 -19.77 30.89
CA THR A 105 -1.01 -19.09 31.55
C THR A 105 -0.64 -17.87 30.72
N SER A 106 -0.60 -16.76 31.39
CA SER A 106 -0.50 -15.37 30.98
C SER A 106 0.75 -15.04 30.16
N SER A 107 0.70 -15.31 28.88
CA SER A 107 1.32 -14.55 27.77
C SER A 107 0.70 -15.12 26.49
N VAL A 108 -0.30 -14.43 25.96
CA VAL A 108 -0.89 -14.79 24.66
C VAL A 108 0.20 -14.64 23.62
N ASP A 109 0.84 -15.74 23.27
CA ASP A 109 1.83 -15.78 22.20
C ASP A 109 1.06 -15.71 20.87
N LEU A 110 0.77 -14.49 20.43
CA LEU A 110 0.08 -14.23 19.16
C LEU A 110 0.89 -14.86 18.02
N PRO A 111 0.21 -15.48 17.03
CA PRO A 111 0.86 -15.93 15.82
C PRO A 111 1.71 -14.82 15.21
N LEU A 112 2.86 -15.19 14.64
CA LEU A 112 3.83 -14.24 14.11
C LEU A 112 3.21 -13.25 13.12
N ASN A 113 2.25 -13.69 12.31
CA ASN A 113 1.55 -12.88 11.33
C ASN A 113 0.69 -11.79 11.97
N ASP A 114 0.05 -12.10 13.09
CA ASP A 114 -0.78 -11.16 13.82
C ASP A 114 0.09 -10.09 14.52
N LYS A 115 1.22 -10.51 15.10
CA LYS A 115 2.22 -9.58 15.63
C LYS A 115 2.70 -8.60 14.56
N LEU A 116 2.91 -9.07 13.34
CA LEU A 116 3.34 -8.24 12.22
C LEU A 116 2.25 -7.31 11.70
N TYR A 117 1.01 -7.78 11.66
CA TYR A 117 -0.12 -6.93 11.31
C TYR A 117 -0.28 -5.79 12.31
N ILE A 118 -0.25 -6.08 13.62
CA ILE A 118 -0.31 -5.08 14.68
C ILE A 118 0.83 -4.07 14.54
N LEU A 119 2.03 -4.54 14.27
CA LEU A 119 3.19 -3.69 14.06
C LEU A 119 3.04 -2.79 12.82
N GLN A 120 2.56 -3.34 11.70
CA GLN A 120 2.27 -2.56 10.50
C GLN A 120 1.22 -1.49 10.76
N ASN A 121 0.16 -1.81 11.51
CA ASN A 121 -0.86 -0.83 11.90
C ASN A 121 -0.25 0.35 12.64
N LYS A 122 0.57 0.06 13.65
CA LYS A 122 1.26 1.10 14.41
C LYS A 122 2.13 1.97 13.50
N ILE A 123 2.97 1.36 12.65
CA ILE A 123 3.86 2.11 11.75
C ILE A 123 3.06 2.97 10.77
N ILE A 124 1.97 2.46 10.19
CA ILE A 124 1.13 3.22 9.26
C ILE A 124 0.46 4.39 9.97
N SER A 125 -0.04 4.19 11.18
CA SER A 125 -0.63 5.26 12.00
C SER A 125 0.41 6.32 12.38
N ASP A 126 1.59 5.89 12.82
CA ASP A 126 2.69 6.80 13.18
C ASP A 126 3.18 7.63 11.97
N ILE A 127 3.24 7.00 10.77
CA ILE A 127 3.57 7.70 9.51
C ILE A 127 2.50 8.75 9.19
N ALA A 128 1.22 8.36 9.26
CA ALA A 128 0.10 9.23 8.96
C ALA A 128 0.06 10.47 9.88
N GLU A 129 0.30 10.26 11.17
CA GLU A 129 0.35 11.33 12.16
C GLU A 129 1.56 12.25 11.96
N LYS A 130 2.74 11.67 11.75
CA LYS A 130 3.99 12.42 11.62
C LYS A 130 4.07 13.24 10.33
N GLU A 131 3.69 12.64 9.21
CA GLU A 131 3.82 13.29 7.90
C GLU A 131 2.64 14.21 7.60
N GLY A 132 1.45 13.91 8.14
CA GLY A 132 0.20 14.65 7.89
C GLY A 132 -0.30 14.57 6.45
N SER A 133 0.59 14.28 5.49
CA SER A 133 0.29 14.09 4.07
C SER A 133 1.31 13.14 3.45
N CYS A 134 0.85 12.03 2.85
CA CYS A 134 1.68 11.02 2.22
C CYS A 134 0.87 10.11 1.28
N VAL A 135 1.56 9.28 0.50
CA VAL A 135 0.95 8.19 -0.26
C VAL A 135 1.43 6.85 0.28
N ILE A 136 0.51 6.00 0.70
CA ILE A 136 0.77 4.66 1.25
C ILE A 136 0.14 3.62 0.33
N VAL A 137 0.91 2.63 -0.12
CA VAL A 137 0.44 1.63 -1.09
C VAL A 137 0.25 0.25 -0.45
N GLY A 138 -1.00 -0.17 -0.32
CA GLY A 138 -1.40 -1.48 0.21
C GLY A 138 -1.38 -1.58 1.73
N ARG A 139 -1.16 -2.80 2.26
CA ARG A 139 -1.07 -3.11 3.70
C ARG A 139 -2.30 -2.73 4.52
N CYS A 140 -3.49 -2.81 3.91
CA CYS A 140 -4.74 -2.42 4.55
C CYS A 140 -4.73 -0.96 5.07
N ALA A 141 -3.91 -0.07 4.47
CA ALA A 141 -3.80 1.31 4.94
C ALA A 141 -5.14 2.04 4.89
N ASP A 142 -5.98 1.73 3.91
CA ASP A 142 -7.36 2.22 3.78
C ASP A 142 -8.23 1.85 4.98
N TYR A 143 -8.06 0.64 5.52
CA TYR A 143 -8.78 0.17 6.70
C TYR A 143 -8.16 0.71 8.00
N ILE A 144 -6.85 0.73 8.09
CA ILE A 144 -6.12 1.23 9.27
C ILE A 144 -6.45 2.71 9.51
N LEU A 145 -6.51 3.49 8.44
CA LEU A 145 -6.73 4.93 8.48
C LEU A 145 -8.20 5.35 8.21
N ARG A 146 -9.16 4.41 8.27
CA ARG A 146 -10.57 4.68 7.94
C ARG A 146 -11.23 5.77 8.78
N ASP A 147 -10.76 5.92 10.02
CA ASP A 147 -11.27 6.91 10.95
C ASP A 147 -10.50 8.25 10.88
N ASN A 148 -9.47 8.33 10.04
CA ASN A 148 -8.72 9.55 9.80
C ASN A 148 -9.43 10.41 8.74
N PRO A 149 -9.94 11.60 9.07
CA PRO A 149 -10.69 12.43 8.13
C PRO A 149 -9.87 12.89 6.93
N ASN A 150 -8.54 12.87 7.01
CA ASN A 150 -7.66 13.25 5.92
C ASN A 150 -7.26 12.06 5.04
N CYS A 151 -7.65 10.83 5.39
CA CYS A 151 -7.41 9.68 4.55
C CYS A 151 -8.34 9.69 3.34
N VAL A 152 -7.76 9.48 2.16
CA VAL A 152 -8.45 9.25 0.89
C VAL A 152 -8.14 7.82 0.45
N SER A 153 -9.15 6.95 0.51
CA SER A 153 -9.00 5.56 0.09
C SER A 153 -9.23 5.42 -1.42
N VAL A 154 -8.22 4.91 -2.12
CA VAL A 154 -8.23 4.76 -3.59
C VAL A 154 -7.98 3.30 -3.97
N PHE A 155 -8.73 2.76 -4.93
CA PHE A 155 -8.47 1.46 -5.52
C PHE A 155 -8.17 1.56 -7.02
N VAL A 156 -7.00 1.07 -7.44
CA VAL A 156 -6.58 1.08 -8.85
C VAL A 156 -6.73 -0.31 -9.45
N TYR A 157 -7.51 -0.42 -10.51
CA TYR A 157 -7.74 -1.66 -11.24
C TYR A 157 -7.46 -1.50 -12.75
N ALA A 158 -7.47 -2.59 -13.50
CA ALA A 158 -7.44 -2.59 -14.96
C ALA A 158 -8.00 -3.92 -15.52
N PRO A 159 -8.47 -3.96 -16.79
CA PRO A 159 -8.87 -5.19 -17.44
C PRO A 159 -7.76 -6.25 -17.42
N LEU A 160 -8.14 -7.53 -17.30
CA LEU A 160 -7.19 -8.64 -17.13
C LEU A 160 -6.17 -8.71 -18.27
N GLU A 161 -6.61 -8.55 -19.50
CA GLU A 161 -5.77 -8.60 -20.72
C GLU A 161 -4.67 -7.53 -20.65
N GLN A 162 -5.02 -6.33 -20.20
CA GLN A 162 -4.06 -5.22 -20.08
C GLN A 162 -3.04 -5.47 -18.97
N ARG A 163 -3.49 -6.11 -17.88
CA ARG A 163 -2.61 -6.51 -16.79
C ARG A 163 -1.65 -7.61 -17.23
N ILE A 164 -2.13 -8.59 -18.01
CA ILE A 164 -1.32 -9.66 -18.60
C ILE A 164 -0.23 -9.05 -19.48
N GLU A 165 -0.60 -8.19 -20.44
CA GLU A 165 0.37 -7.55 -21.35
C GLU A 165 1.43 -6.72 -20.59
N ARG A 166 1.01 -6.02 -19.53
CA ARG A 166 1.95 -5.26 -18.70
C ARG A 166 2.94 -6.18 -17.98
N ILE A 167 2.47 -7.30 -17.41
CA ILE A 167 3.32 -8.24 -16.67
C ILE A 167 4.24 -9.01 -17.63
N LYS A 168 3.75 -9.47 -18.79
CA LYS A 168 4.58 -10.05 -19.84
C LYS A 168 5.76 -9.15 -20.18
N LYS A 169 5.47 -7.89 -20.48
CA LYS A 169 6.50 -6.91 -20.86
C LYS A 169 7.49 -6.62 -19.75
N LYS A 170 6.96 -6.52 -18.50
CA LYS A 170 7.79 -6.18 -17.34
C LYS A 170 8.73 -7.32 -16.93
N ASP A 171 8.21 -8.54 -16.91
CA ASP A 171 8.88 -9.70 -16.32
C ASP A 171 9.51 -10.64 -17.37
N GLY A 172 9.25 -10.40 -18.67
CA GLY A 172 9.78 -11.22 -19.78
C GLY A 172 9.20 -12.64 -19.82
N ILE A 173 7.93 -12.84 -19.41
CA ILE A 173 7.28 -14.15 -19.31
C ILE A 173 6.14 -14.31 -20.31
N THR A 174 5.65 -15.56 -20.48
CA THR A 174 4.50 -15.86 -21.35
C THR A 174 3.19 -15.29 -20.82
N ALA A 175 2.15 -15.22 -21.66
CA ALA A 175 0.81 -14.76 -21.26
C ALA A 175 0.22 -15.62 -20.14
N ASP A 176 0.28 -16.95 -20.27
CA ASP A 176 -0.26 -17.89 -19.27
C ASP A 176 0.48 -17.77 -17.92
N ALA A 177 1.79 -17.61 -17.97
CA ALA A 177 2.59 -17.39 -16.76
C ALA A 177 2.25 -16.03 -16.11
N ALA A 178 2.00 -14.99 -16.90
CA ALA A 178 1.59 -13.69 -16.42
C ALA A 178 0.20 -13.73 -15.78
N GLU A 179 -0.77 -14.37 -16.42
CA GLU A 179 -2.12 -14.57 -15.90
C GLU A 179 -2.09 -15.34 -14.57
N SER A 180 -1.42 -16.49 -14.56
CA SER A 180 -1.25 -17.29 -13.35
C SER A 180 -0.64 -16.48 -12.19
N LYS A 181 0.37 -15.66 -12.46
CA LYS A 181 1.01 -14.77 -11.50
C LYS A 181 0.06 -13.68 -10.99
N ILE A 182 -0.77 -13.10 -11.88
CA ILE A 182 -1.77 -12.10 -11.54
C ILE A 182 -2.81 -12.69 -10.60
N VAL A 183 -3.43 -13.80 -10.99
CA VAL A 183 -4.49 -14.47 -10.21
C VAL A 183 -3.95 -14.87 -8.82
N LYS A 184 -2.79 -15.49 -8.77
CA LYS A 184 -2.14 -15.92 -7.51
C LYS A 184 -1.81 -14.74 -6.59
N THR A 185 -1.35 -13.62 -7.16
CA THR A 185 -1.00 -12.43 -6.38
C THR A 185 -2.23 -11.72 -5.86
N ASP A 186 -3.26 -11.54 -6.70
CA ASP A 186 -4.50 -10.90 -6.28
C ASP A 186 -5.24 -11.75 -5.24
N LYS A 187 -5.27 -13.09 -5.40
CA LYS A 187 -5.83 -14.00 -4.39
C LYS A 187 -5.13 -13.86 -3.02
N ARG A 188 -3.79 -13.78 -3.02
CA ARG A 188 -3.04 -13.55 -1.75
C ARG A 188 -3.40 -12.22 -1.10
N ARG A 189 -3.53 -11.15 -1.90
CA ARG A 189 -3.92 -9.83 -1.40
C ARG A 189 -5.34 -9.82 -0.85
N ALA A 190 -6.27 -10.45 -1.58
CA ALA A 190 -7.65 -10.61 -1.14
C ALA A 190 -7.73 -11.37 0.18
N ASN A 191 -7.07 -12.53 0.28
CA ASN A 191 -7.06 -13.32 1.50
C ASN A 191 -6.50 -12.53 2.69
N TYR A 192 -5.39 -11.83 2.51
CA TYR A 192 -4.79 -10.99 3.54
C TYR A 192 -5.72 -9.86 3.99
N TYR A 193 -6.27 -9.12 3.03
CA TYR A 193 -7.16 -8.01 3.31
C TYR A 193 -8.45 -8.47 3.99
N ASN A 194 -9.12 -9.49 3.42
CA ASN A 194 -10.39 -9.99 3.94
C ASN A 194 -10.23 -10.52 5.37
N PHE A 195 -9.13 -11.22 5.65
CA PHE A 195 -8.85 -11.76 6.98
C PHE A 195 -8.68 -10.66 8.04
N TYR A 196 -7.85 -9.66 7.77
CA TYR A 196 -7.53 -8.62 8.75
C TYR A 196 -8.55 -7.49 8.85
N THR A 197 -9.39 -7.30 7.84
CA THR A 197 -10.34 -6.18 7.81
C THR A 197 -11.80 -6.63 7.95
N ASN A 198 -12.07 -7.91 7.77
CA ASN A 198 -13.42 -8.46 7.63
C ASN A 198 -14.24 -7.76 6.51
N ARG A 199 -13.54 -7.29 5.46
CA ARG A 199 -14.12 -6.64 4.27
C ARG A 199 -13.66 -7.34 3.03
N GLU A 200 -14.42 -7.25 1.94
CA GLU A 200 -14.04 -7.81 0.64
C GLU A 200 -13.04 -6.91 -0.08
N TRP A 201 -11.87 -7.48 -0.43
CA TRP A 201 -10.84 -6.75 -1.17
C TRP A 201 -11.31 -6.36 -2.57
N GLY A 202 -11.14 -5.07 -2.94
CA GLY A 202 -11.53 -4.55 -4.23
C GLY A 202 -13.03 -4.24 -4.36
N SER A 203 -13.83 -4.48 -3.32
CA SER A 203 -15.22 -4.00 -3.29
C SER A 203 -15.23 -2.47 -3.32
N ILE A 204 -15.92 -1.90 -4.30
CA ILE A 204 -15.96 -0.44 -4.54
C ILE A 204 -16.48 0.35 -3.34
N THR A 205 -17.31 -0.25 -2.51
CA THR A 205 -17.88 0.38 -1.31
C THR A 205 -16.86 0.61 -0.19
N ASN A 206 -15.67 0.00 -0.29
CA ASN A 206 -14.59 0.18 0.69
C ASN A 206 -13.69 1.39 0.37
N TYR A 207 -13.87 2.02 -0.80
CA TYR A 207 -12.98 3.07 -1.29
C TYR A 207 -13.75 4.32 -1.66
N GLU A 208 -13.18 5.50 -1.41
CA GLU A 208 -13.75 6.77 -1.86
C GLU A 208 -13.64 6.92 -3.38
N LEU A 209 -12.58 6.36 -3.98
CA LEU A 209 -12.35 6.38 -5.42
C LEU A 209 -11.87 5.03 -5.93
N ALA A 210 -12.61 4.44 -6.86
CA ALA A 210 -12.15 3.28 -7.64
C ALA A 210 -11.92 3.72 -9.09
N ILE A 211 -10.69 3.53 -9.60
CA ILE A 211 -10.29 4.05 -10.91
C ILE A 211 -9.60 2.99 -11.76
N SER A 212 -10.02 2.88 -13.04
CA SER A 212 -9.31 2.08 -14.03
C SER A 212 -8.10 2.84 -14.56
N SER A 213 -6.93 2.20 -14.51
CA SER A 213 -5.72 2.75 -15.11
C SER A 213 -5.66 2.58 -16.63
N TYR A 214 -6.61 1.89 -17.23
CA TYR A 214 -6.74 1.70 -18.67
C TYR A 214 -8.01 2.42 -19.19
N PRO A 215 -7.93 3.18 -20.28
CA PRO A 215 -6.78 3.39 -21.19
C PRO A 215 -5.83 4.53 -20.79
N LEU A 216 -6.02 5.17 -19.66
CA LEU A 216 -5.32 6.41 -19.26
C LEU A 216 -3.80 6.25 -19.07
N GLY A 217 -3.34 5.05 -18.68
CA GLY A 217 -1.97 4.83 -18.26
C GLY A 217 -1.65 5.45 -16.89
N SER A 218 -0.44 5.23 -16.42
CA SER A 218 -0.07 5.59 -15.04
C SER A 218 -0.01 7.11 -14.78
N GLU A 219 0.39 7.89 -15.78
CA GLU A 219 0.52 9.35 -15.66
C GLU A 219 -0.86 10.01 -15.47
N LYS A 220 -1.73 9.79 -16.45
CA LYS A 220 -3.08 10.40 -16.43
C LYS A 220 -3.94 9.89 -15.28
N THR A 221 -3.75 8.63 -14.88
CA THR A 221 -4.45 8.10 -13.70
C THR A 221 -3.99 8.82 -12.42
N ALA A 222 -2.69 9.09 -12.27
CA ALA A 222 -2.19 9.85 -11.13
C ALA A 222 -2.72 11.31 -11.12
N GLU A 223 -2.78 11.96 -12.28
CA GLU A 223 -3.37 13.30 -12.43
C GLU A 223 -4.86 13.32 -12.05
N MET A 224 -5.64 12.33 -12.49
CA MET A 224 -7.07 12.21 -12.15
C MET A 224 -7.29 12.01 -10.64
N ILE A 225 -6.47 11.18 -10.00
CA ILE A 225 -6.53 11.00 -8.54
C ILE A 225 -6.20 12.32 -7.85
N LEU A 226 -5.18 13.05 -8.33
CA LEU A 226 -4.81 14.34 -7.77
C LEU A 226 -5.95 15.37 -7.89
N GLU A 227 -6.63 15.42 -9.02
CA GLU A 227 -7.79 16.32 -9.19
C GLU A 227 -8.92 15.96 -8.20
N TYR A 228 -9.21 14.67 -8.01
CA TYR A 228 -10.16 14.24 -7.00
C TYR A 228 -9.76 14.75 -5.59
N VAL A 229 -8.50 14.60 -5.22
CA VAL A 229 -7.98 15.05 -3.91
C VAL A 229 -8.16 16.56 -3.74
N LYS A 230 -7.85 17.35 -4.76
CA LYS A 230 -8.02 18.81 -4.75
C LYS A 230 -9.47 19.21 -4.51
N TYR A 231 -10.40 18.60 -5.25
CA TYR A 231 -11.83 18.88 -5.07
C TYR A 231 -12.33 18.50 -3.68
N ARG A 232 -11.90 17.32 -3.19
CA ARG A 232 -12.26 16.86 -1.84
C ARG A 232 -11.76 17.82 -0.75
N GLU A 233 -10.52 18.28 -0.84
CA GLU A 233 -9.96 19.24 0.13
C GLU A 233 -10.70 20.58 0.08
N LYS A 234 -11.09 21.05 -1.10
CA LYS A 234 -11.88 22.27 -1.27
C LYS A 234 -13.23 22.15 -0.58
N VAL A 235 -13.99 21.09 -0.85
CA VAL A 235 -15.32 20.86 -0.23
C VAL A 235 -15.24 20.78 1.29
N LYS A 236 -14.14 20.25 1.85
CA LYS A 236 -13.95 20.19 3.31
C LYS A 236 -13.57 21.51 3.96
N SER A 237 -13.14 22.47 3.17
CA SER A 237 -12.76 23.81 3.66
C SER A 237 -13.90 24.83 3.59
N GLU A 238 -14.99 24.50 2.90
CA GLU A 238 -16.25 25.23 2.85
C GLU A 238 -17.19 24.83 4.00
#